data_603ea18df4fade8d805fde8d7c0ad10f
#
_entry.id   603ea18df4fade8d805fde8d7c0ad10f
#
_cell.length_a   1.000
_cell.length_b   1.000
_cell.length_c   1.000
_cell.angle_alpha   90.00
_cell.angle_beta   90.00
_cell.angle_gamma   90.00
#
_symmetry.space_group_name_H-M   'P 1'
#
loop_
_entity.id
_entity.type
_entity.pdbx_description
1 polymer ?
#
loop_
_entity_poly.entity_id
_entity_poly.type
_entity_poly.pdbx_seq_one_letter_code
_entity_poly.pdbx_strand_id
1 'polypeptide(L)' 'MKDLVEVIAKARVDHPDEVSVSEKENGRSLTVELHVAPSDMGKVIGKQGRIAKAIRTVVKAAAMEDNKKVDVDII' A
#
# COMPACT_ATOMS: atom_id res chain seq x y z
N MET A 1 4.32 -3.29 8.73
CA MET A 1 3.52 -3.31 7.49
C MET A 1 3.59 -1.99 6.74
N LYS A 2 3.40 -0.90 7.45
CA LYS A 2 3.48 0.46 6.91
C LYS A 2 4.78 0.73 6.15
N ASP A 3 5.92 0.39 6.74
CA ASP A 3 7.22 0.63 6.12
C ASP A 3 7.40 -0.14 4.81
N LEU A 4 6.87 -1.35 4.76
CA LEU A 4 6.93 -2.18 3.57
C LEU A 4 6.15 -1.56 2.41
N VAL A 5 4.94 -1.08 2.68
CA VAL A 5 4.10 -0.43 1.68
C VAL A 5 4.76 0.87 1.20
N GLU A 6 5.33 1.63 2.13
CA GLU A 6 6.00 2.89 1.81
C GLU A 6 7.19 2.66 0.87
N VAL A 7 8.02 1.67 1.15
CA VAL A 7 9.19 1.35 0.31
C VAL A 7 8.75 0.98 -1.11
N ILE A 8 7.74 0.13 -1.23
CA ILE A 8 7.25 -0.31 -2.53
C ILE A 8 6.66 0.87 -3.31
N ALA A 9 5.82 1.67 -2.64
CA ALA A 9 5.19 2.81 -3.29
C ALA A 9 6.21 3.84 -3.77
N LYS A 10 7.17 4.19 -2.93
CA LYS A 10 8.20 5.17 -3.27
C LYS A 10 9.07 4.72 -4.44
N ALA A 11 9.26 3.42 -4.60
CA ALA A 11 10.06 2.89 -5.69
C ALA A 11 9.34 2.94 -7.04
N ARG A 12 8.03 3.16 -7.05
CA ARG A 12 7.21 3.05 -8.26
C ARG A 12 6.57 4.35 -8.71
N VAL A 13 6.60 5.40 -7.89
CA VAL A 13 5.96 6.67 -8.22
C VAL A 13 6.98 7.72 -8.62
N ASP A 14 6.50 8.76 -9.31
CA ASP A 14 7.35 9.86 -9.76
C ASP A 14 7.57 10.89 -8.65
N HIS A 15 6.68 10.95 -7.67
CA HIS A 15 6.74 11.90 -6.56
C HIS A 15 6.81 11.15 -5.23
N PRO A 16 7.93 10.49 -4.93
CA PRO A 16 8.05 9.70 -3.70
C PRO A 16 7.97 10.53 -2.43
N ASP A 17 8.31 11.81 -2.49
CA ASP A 17 8.20 12.72 -1.35
C ASP A 17 6.75 13.02 -0.96
N GLU A 18 5.79 12.74 -1.84
CA GLU A 18 4.37 12.92 -1.55
C GLU A 18 3.69 11.62 -1.13
N VAL A 19 4.44 10.54 -1.02
CA VAL A 19 3.89 9.27 -0.52
C VAL A 19 3.77 9.32 0.99
N SER A 20 2.59 8.99 1.50
CA SER A 20 2.41 8.80 2.93
C SER A 20 1.57 7.56 3.18
N VAL A 21 1.87 6.87 4.26
CA VAL A 21 1.20 5.62 4.61
C VAL A 21 0.78 5.70 6.06
N SER A 22 -0.44 5.30 6.35
CA SER A 22 -0.94 5.20 7.71
C SER A 22 -1.52 3.83 7.94
N GLU A 23 -1.54 3.41 9.19
CA GLU A 23 -2.08 2.12 9.62
C GLU A 23 -3.17 2.33 10.66
N LYS A 24 -4.22 1.53 10.55
CA LYS A 24 -5.24 1.44 11.59
C LYS A 24 -5.40 -0.02 11.98
N GLU A 25 -5.12 -0.32 13.23
CA GLU A 25 -5.22 -1.68 13.74
C GLU A 25 -6.45 -1.81 14.63
N ASN A 26 -7.22 -2.88 14.40
CA ASN A 26 -8.41 -3.17 15.18
C ASN A 26 -8.49 -4.68 15.39
N GLY A 27 -8.00 -5.13 16.53
CA GLY A 27 -7.90 -6.57 16.82
C GLY A 27 -6.95 -7.25 15.86
N ARG A 28 -7.46 -8.21 15.08
CA ARG A 28 -6.68 -8.91 14.06
C ARG A 28 -6.75 -8.23 12.69
N SER A 29 -7.54 -7.18 12.58
CA SER A 29 -7.69 -6.45 11.33
C SER A 29 -6.73 -5.28 11.29
N LEU A 30 -6.07 -5.10 10.16
CA LEU A 30 -5.17 -3.99 9.92
C LEU A 30 -5.55 -3.35 8.59
N THR A 31 -5.78 -2.05 8.60
CA THR A 31 -6.02 -1.29 7.38
C THR A 31 -4.84 -0.39 7.11
N VAL A 32 -4.24 -0.54 5.94
CA VAL A 32 -3.14 0.30 5.50
C VAL A 32 -3.68 1.29 4.49
N GLU A 33 -3.53 2.58 4.75
CA GLU A 33 -3.99 3.63 3.86
C GLU A 33 -2.79 4.26 3.17
N LEU A 34 -2.76 4.17 1.85
CA LEU A 34 -1.68 4.70 1.03
C LEU A 34 -2.15 5.97 0.32
N HIS A 35 -1.40 7.05 0.50
CA HIS A 35 -1.61 8.31 -0.20
C HIS A 35 -0.46 8.55 -1.15
N VAL A 36 -0.77 8.90 -2.38
CA VAL A 36 0.22 9.27 -3.39
C VAL A 36 -0.16 10.61 -4.01
N ALA A 37 0.76 11.23 -4.73
CA ALA A 37 0.46 12.46 -5.46
C ALA A 37 -0.69 12.22 -6.44
N PRO A 38 -1.58 13.19 -6.65
CA PRO A 38 -2.68 13.03 -7.62
C PRO A 38 -2.21 12.61 -9.01
N SER A 39 -1.06 13.11 -9.44
CA SER A 39 -0.48 12.74 -10.73
C SER A 39 0.01 11.30 -10.77
N ASP A 40 0.33 10.72 -9.61
CA ASP A 40 0.78 9.33 -9.50
C ASP A 40 -0.38 8.36 -9.30
N MET A 41 -1.54 8.85 -8.90
CA MET A 41 -2.71 7.99 -8.65
C MET A 41 -3.07 7.16 -9.87
N GLY A 42 -3.10 7.76 -11.05
CA GLY A 42 -3.38 7.06 -12.29
C GLY A 42 -2.34 5.98 -12.60
N LYS A 43 -1.09 6.24 -12.23
CA LYS A 43 0.00 5.29 -12.42
C LYS A 43 -0.11 4.08 -11.50
N VAL A 44 -0.49 4.32 -10.25
CA VAL A 44 -0.67 3.25 -9.26
C VAL A 44 -1.87 2.38 -9.59
N ILE A 45 -2.98 2.98 -9.95
CA ILE A 45 -4.23 2.29 -10.25
C ILE A 45 -4.29 1.85 -11.71
N GLY A 46 -3.66 2.60 -12.61
CA GLY A 46 -3.66 2.35 -14.05
C GLY A 46 -2.87 1.10 -14.43
N LYS A 47 -2.84 0.82 -15.74
CA LYS A 47 -2.15 -0.35 -16.30
C LYS A 47 -2.58 -1.63 -15.58
N GLN A 48 -3.89 -1.82 -15.47
CA GLN A 48 -4.49 -2.98 -14.80
C GLN A 48 -4.17 -3.08 -13.30
N GLY A 49 -3.83 -1.94 -12.68
CA GLY A 49 -3.56 -1.89 -11.25
C GLY A 49 -2.33 -2.65 -10.81
N ARG A 50 -1.31 -2.74 -11.66
CA ARG A 50 -0.10 -3.54 -11.36
C ARG A 50 0.59 -3.16 -10.08
N ILE A 51 0.74 -1.87 -9.83
CA ILE A 51 1.42 -1.41 -8.60
C ILE A 51 0.56 -1.72 -7.38
N ALA A 52 -0.73 -1.41 -7.45
CA ALA A 52 -1.66 -1.70 -6.35
C ALA A 52 -1.72 -3.20 -6.08
N LYS A 53 -1.77 -4.00 -7.13
CA LYS A 53 -1.81 -5.46 -7.00
C LYS A 53 -0.54 -6.02 -6.38
N ALA A 54 0.62 -5.49 -6.77
CA ALA A 54 1.89 -5.91 -6.21
C ALA A 54 1.95 -5.59 -4.71
N ILE A 55 1.53 -4.40 -4.31
CA ILE A 55 1.48 -3.99 -2.91
C ILE A 55 0.57 -4.93 -2.12
N ARG A 56 -0.63 -5.19 -2.63
CA ARG A 56 -1.57 -6.07 -1.95
C ARG A 56 -1.04 -7.49 -1.79
N THR A 57 -0.35 -8.00 -2.81
CA THR A 57 0.22 -9.35 -2.77
C THR A 57 1.30 -9.47 -1.69
N VAL A 58 2.21 -8.50 -1.63
CA VAL A 58 3.28 -8.50 -0.63
C VAL A 58 2.71 -8.34 0.77
N VAL A 59 1.75 -7.43 0.94
CA VAL A 59 1.11 -7.17 2.23
C VAL A 59 0.36 -8.41 2.71
N LYS A 60 -0.35 -9.09 1.83
CA LYS A 60 -1.05 -10.33 2.18
C LYS A 60 -0.09 -11.41 2.67
N ALA A 61 1.03 -11.58 1.99
CA ALA A 61 2.02 -12.58 2.38
C ALA A 61 2.58 -12.27 3.77
N ALA A 62 2.90 -11.02 4.04
CA ALA A 62 3.40 -10.59 5.35
C ALA A 62 2.33 -10.74 6.43
N ALA A 63 1.08 -10.45 6.11
CA ALA A 63 -0.03 -10.56 7.04
C ALA A 63 -0.29 -12.00 7.46
N MET A 64 -0.09 -12.95 6.57
CA MET A 64 -0.26 -14.38 6.88
C MET A 64 0.73 -14.84 7.95
N GLU A 65 1.95 -14.33 7.93
CA GLU A 65 2.95 -14.66 8.95
C GLU A 65 2.53 -14.14 10.32
N ASP A 66 1.89 -12.99 10.36
CA ASP A 66 1.44 -12.37 11.61
C ASP A 66 0.03 -12.79 12.02
N ASN A 67 -0.60 -13.66 11.23
CA ASN A 67 -1.96 -14.12 11.46
C ASN A 67 -2.95 -12.95 11.56
N LYS A 68 -2.78 -11.96 10.69
CA LYS A 68 -3.63 -10.77 10.64
C LYS A 68 -4.36 -10.69 9.30
N LYS A 69 -5.52 -10.05 9.32
CA LYS A 69 -6.26 -9.71 8.11
C LYS A 69 -5.91 -8.27 7.74
N VAL A 70 -5.36 -8.08 6.56
CA VAL A 70 -4.89 -6.76 6.13
C VAL A 70 -5.64 -6.31 4.87
N ASP A 71 -6.14 -5.09 4.91
CA ASP A 71 -6.72 -4.41 3.76
C ASP A 71 -5.85 -3.21 3.40
N VAL A 72 -5.69 -2.98 2.11
CA VAL A 72 -4.92 -1.84 1.61
C VAL A 72 -5.86 -0.92 0.84
N ASP A 73 -5.96 0.32 1.30
CA ASP A 73 -6.73 1.36 0.64
C ASP A 73 -5.78 2.37 0.00
N ILE A 74 -6.00 2.65 -1.27
CA ILE A 74 -5.24 3.67 -1.99
C ILE A 74 -6.16 4.88 -2.18
N ILE A 75 -5.75 5.97 -1.58
CA ILE A 75 -6.58 7.17 -1.50
C ILE A 75 -5.97 8.31 -2.31
#